data_a300bb217d67f6536b5f53eda23bc6ec
#
_entry.id   a300bb217d67f6536b5f53eda23bc6ec
#
_cell.length_a   1.000
_cell.length_b   1.000
_cell.length_c   1.000
_cell.angle_alpha   90.00
_cell.angle_beta   90.00
_cell.angle_gamma   90.00
#
_symmetry.space_group_name_H-M   'P 1'
#
loop_
_entity.id
_entity.type
_entity.pdbx_description
1 polymer ?
#
loop_
_entity_poly.entity_id
_entity_poly.type
_entity_poly.pdbx_seq_one_letter_code
_entity_poly.pdbx_strand_id
1 'polypeptide(L)'
;MSCSRSDAEHYISAGWVRVDGRVELVAESRVGDSQKVELDAHATLKPAAPVTILLRQPTAHAGDAAADASDGDPAMEYLKSAARASDDRSGIRVLKSHFTHLKSVAPLEKGASGLVVFTQDGRIARKLTQDAGGIEREVIVEVEGEIAEHGLKRLNHGLEWNGKALPPIKASWQNERRLRFALKGERPGQIVHMCASVGLKVLGMKRIRIGRVPMAGLAPGQWRYLPNGGKF
;
A
#
# COMPACT_ATOMS: atom_id res chain seq x y z
N MET A 1 31.32 25.92 3.29
CA MET A 1 29.98 26.53 3.16
C MET A 1 29.53 26.95 4.55
N SER A 2 29.17 28.22 4.77
CA SER A 2 28.57 28.64 6.03
C SER A 2 27.05 28.50 5.91
N CYS A 3 26.47 27.56 6.62
CA CYS A 3 25.03 27.40 6.78
C CYS A 3 24.70 27.26 8.27
N SER A 4 23.45 27.55 8.66
CA SER A 4 23.03 27.33 10.03
C SER A 4 23.04 25.82 10.37
N ARG A 5 23.11 25.49 11.67
CA ARG A 5 22.98 24.08 12.10
C ARG A 5 21.66 23.46 11.63
N SER A 6 20.58 24.20 11.72
CA SER A 6 19.26 23.76 11.26
C SER A 6 19.23 23.50 9.75
N ASP A 7 19.89 24.35 8.94
CA ASP A 7 19.98 24.12 7.50
C ASP A 7 20.82 22.88 7.19
N ALA A 8 21.92 22.66 7.90
CA ALA A 8 22.76 21.48 7.75
C ALA A 8 21.97 20.21 8.08
N GLU A 9 21.24 20.17 9.19
CA GLU A 9 20.39 19.06 9.59
C GLU A 9 19.31 18.81 8.53
N HIS A 10 18.72 19.88 7.95
CA HIS A 10 17.77 19.75 6.85
C HIS A 10 18.42 19.15 5.59
N TYR A 11 19.56 19.64 5.14
CA TYR A 11 20.25 19.09 3.97
C TYR A 11 20.61 17.63 4.15
N ILE A 12 21.08 17.22 5.34
CA ILE A 12 21.41 15.83 5.64
C ILE A 12 20.13 14.96 5.60
N SER A 13 19.10 15.35 6.34
CA SER A 13 17.84 14.58 6.39
C SER A 13 17.12 14.49 5.04
N ALA A 14 17.26 15.50 4.20
CA ALA A 14 16.76 15.52 2.82
C ALA A 14 17.71 14.77 1.84
N GLY A 15 18.82 14.20 2.32
CA GLY A 15 19.76 13.41 1.54
C GLY A 15 20.55 14.20 0.50
N TRP A 16 20.75 15.48 0.72
CA TRP A 16 21.57 16.33 -0.13
C TRP A 16 23.07 16.24 0.18
N VAL A 17 23.44 15.62 1.33
CA VAL A 17 24.82 15.51 1.79
C VAL A 17 25.36 14.12 1.45
N ARG A 18 26.59 14.07 0.95
CA ARG A 18 27.34 12.84 0.70
C ARG A 18 28.63 12.87 1.50
N VAL A 19 29.00 11.72 2.05
CA VAL A 19 30.30 11.47 2.66
C VAL A 19 30.99 10.38 1.85
N ASP A 20 32.13 10.68 1.26
CA ASP A 20 32.85 9.79 0.34
C ASP A 20 31.96 9.21 -0.76
N GLY A 21 31.08 10.07 -1.34
CA GLY A 21 30.15 9.72 -2.40
C GLY A 21 28.89 8.96 -1.95
N ARG A 22 28.79 8.56 -0.68
CA ARG A 22 27.61 7.90 -0.11
C ARG A 22 26.68 8.93 0.53
N VAL A 23 25.37 8.81 0.27
CA VAL A 23 24.38 9.70 0.88
C VAL A 23 24.33 9.47 2.39
N GLU A 24 24.51 10.55 3.16
CA GLU A 24 24.34 10.56 4.60
C GLU A 24 22.95 11.11 4.97
N LEU A 25 22.25 10.43 5.86
CA LEU A 25 20.89 10.79 6.28
C LEU A 25 20.78 11.04 7.80
N VAL A 26 21.87 10.86 8.52
CA VAL A 26 21.91 11.02 9.97
C VAL A 26 22.74 12.24 10.32
N ALA A 27 22.11 13.25 10.89
CA ALA A 27 22.75 14.53 11.20
C ALA A 27 23.85 14.38 12.30
N GLU A 28 23.70 13.37 13.16
CA GLU A 28 24.64 13.08 14.24
C GLU A 28 25.82 12.18 13.81
N SER A 29 25.89 11.77 12.54
CA SER A 29 26.99 10.94 12.02
C SER A 29 28.32 11.68 12.21
N ARG A 30 29.29 10.96 12.79
CA ARG A 30 30.65 11.48 12.95
C ARG A 30 31.42 11.28 11.65
N VAL A 31 32.04 12.33 11.16
CA VAL A 31 32.85 12.34 9.95
C VAL A 31 34.32 12.58 10.36
N GLY A 32 35.22 11.74 9.87
CA GLY A 32 36.64 11.89 10.12
C GLY A 32 37.28 12.98 9.22
N ASP A 33 38.40 13.57 9.66
CA ASP A 33 39.08 14.67 8.97
C ASP A 33 39.51 14.34 7.53
N SER A 34 39.72 13.06 7.21
CA SER A 34 40.09 12.58 5.88
C SER A 34 38.92 12.33 4.94
N GLN A 35 37.67 12.38 5.44
CA GLN A 35 36.48 12.10 4.64
C GLN A 35 36.00 13.34 3.88
N LYS A 36 35.59 13.14 2.65
CA LYS A 36 35.07 14.20 1.80
C LYS A 36 33.60 14.38 2.00
N VAL A 37 33.19 15.55 2.51
CA VAL A 37 31.78 15.93 2.63
C VAL A 37 31.39 16.80 1.43
N GLU A 38 30.37 16.39 0.71
CA GLU A 38 29.86 17.08 -0.47
C GLU A 38 28.38 17.40 -0.33
N LEU A 39 28.01 18.63 -0.70
CA LEU A 39 26.60 19.04 -0.83
C LEU A 39 26.21 18.93 -2.30
N ASP A 40 25.06 18.32 -2.58
CA ASP A 40 24.51 18.23 -3.95
C ASP A 40 24.28 19.64 -4.52
N ALA A 41 24.62 19.87 -5.78
CA ALA A 41 24.45 21.17 -6.44
C ALA A 41 22.98 21.62 -6.52
N HIS A 42 22.05 20.68 -6.45
CA HIS A 42 20.61 20.94 -6.46
C HIS A 42 19.98 20.98 -5.06
N ALA A 43 20.82 21.05 -4.00
CA ALA A 43 20.34 21.10 -2.63
C ALA A 43 19.39 22.29 -2.40
N THR A 44 18.30 22.03 -1.72
CA THR A 44 17.29 23.04 -1.42
C THR A 44 16.78 22.84 0.02
N LEU A 45 16.42 23.95 0.67
CA LEU A 45 15.77 23.95 1.99
C LEU A 45 14.24 23.69 1.88
N LYS A 46 13.71 23.50 0.68
CA LYS A 46 12.29 23.14 0.53
C LYS A 46 12.05 21.75 1.14
N PRO A 47 10.97 21.57 1.91
CA PRO A 47 10.59 20.25 2.43
C PRO A 47 10.49 19.22 1.30
N ALA A 48 10.87 17.99 1.60
CA ALA A 48 10.69 16.89 0.66
C ALA A 48 9.21 16.76 0.26
N ALA A 49 8.96 16.52 -1.02
CA ALA A 49 7.59 16.33 -1.50
C ALA A 49 6.95 15.11 -0.81
N PRO A 50 5.66 15.18 -0.45
CA PRO A 50 4.97 14.05 0.17
C PRO A 50 4.96 12.86 -0.78
N VAL A 51 5.21 11.67 -0.24
CA VAL A 51 5.26 10.43 -1.01
C VAL A 51 4.06 9.54 -0.73
N THR A 52 3.79 8.67 -1.70
CA THR A 52 2.85 7.56 -1.55
C THR A 52 3.59 6.26 -1.80
N ILE A 53 3.44 5.30 -0.90
CA ILE A 53 4.08 4.00 -0.93
C ILE A 53 3.03 2.93 -1.18
N LEU A 54 3.31 2.06 -2.13
CA LEU A 54 2.53 0.88 -2.48
C LEU A 54 3.25 -0.34 -1.91
N LEU A 55 2.62 -1.05 -1.00
CA LEU A 55 3.15 -2.26 -0.38
C LEU A 55 2.34 -3.47 -0.81
N ARG A 56 2.99 -4.58 -1.14
CA ARG A 56 2.35 -5.89 -1.19
C ARG A 56 2.48 -6.56 0.18
N GLN A 57 1.46 -6.41 1.01
CA GLN A 57 1.39 -7.08 2.30
C GLN A 57 1.18 -8.59 2.08
N PRO A 58 2.04 -9.47 2.64
CA PRO A 58 1.81 -10.91 2.60
C PRO A 58 0.59 -11.28 3.44
N THR A 59 0.09 -12.51 3.27
CA THR A 59 -0.93 -13.05 4.17
C THR A 59 -0.31 -13.19 5.56
N ALA A 60 -0.94 -12.61 6.58
CA ALA A 60 -0.53 -12.84 7.95
C ALA A 60 -0.67 -14.33 8.27
N HIS A 61 0.37 -14.95 8.83
CA HIS A 61 0.27 -16.32 9.33
C HIS A 61 -0.69 -16.35 10.52
N ALA A 62 -1.36 -17.48 10.71
CA ALA A 62 -2.35 -17.62 11.78
C ALA A 62 -1.79 -17.36 13.21
N GLY A 63 -0.46 -17.34 13.37
CA GLY A 63 0.24 -16.97 14.60
C GLY A 63 0.48 -15.48 14.80
N ASP A 64 0.43 -14.67 13.74
CA ASP A 64 0.71 -13.21 13.80
C ASP A 64 -0.54 -12.40 14.18
N ALA A 65 -1.68 -13.06 14.34
CA ALA A 65 -2.98 -12.42 14.64
C ALA A 65 -3.11 -11.88 16.06
N ALA A 66 -2.06 -11.97 16.89
CA ALA A 66 -2.06 -11.56 18.29
C ALA A 66 -1.32 -10.25 18.59
N ALA A 67 -0.91 -9.48 17.56
CA ALA A 67 -0.51 -8.11 17.82
C ALA A 67 -1.78 -7.29 18.09
N ASP A 68 -2.08 -7.08 19.35
CA ASP A 68 -3.05 -6.09 19.80
C ASP A 68 -2.78 -4.78 19.06
N ALA A 69 -3.84 -4.21 18.49
CA ALA A 69 -3.81 -2.97 17.70
C ALA A 69 -3.48 -1.72 18.54
N SER A 70 -2.56 -1.85 19.50
CA SER A 70 -2.24 -0.78 20.43
C SER A 70 -1.20 0.21 19.89
N ASP A 71 -0.43 -0.12 18.83
CA ASP A 71 0.65 0.80 18.42
C ASP A 71 1.05 0.69 16.93
N GLY A 72 0.11 0.97 16.01
CA GLY A 72 0.44 1.15 14.59
C GLY A 72 -0.09 0.07 13.64
N ASP A 73 -0.08 0.35 12.35
CA ASP A 73 -0.44 -0.62 11.30
C ASP A 73 0.68 -1.66 11.16
N PRO A 74 0.43 -2.96 11.38
CA PRO A 74 1.45 -4.03 11.29
C PRO A 74 2.17 -4.04 9.92
N ALA A 75 1.53 -3.54 8.87
CA ALA A 75 2.14 -3.45 7.56
C ALA A 75 3.31 -2.45 7.49
N MET A 76 3.43 -1.53 8.46
CA MET A 76 4.57 -0.59 8.55
C MET A 76 5.91 -1.31 8.73
N GLU A 77 5.93 -2.50 9.34
CA GLU A 77 7.15 -3.28 9.54
C GLU A 77 7.83 -3.69 8.23
N TYR A 78 7.05 -3.80 7.14
CA TYR A 78 7.58 -4.11 5.80
C TYR A 78 8.20 -2.90 5.11
N LEU A 79 8.01 -1.67 5.62
CA LEU A 79 8.53 -0.46 4.99
C LEU A 79 10.01 -0.21 5.33
N LYS A 80 10.85 -1.24 5.16
CA LYS A 80 12.29 -1.13 5.31
C LYS A 80 12.93 -0.80 3.95
N SER A 81 14.01 -0.03 3.96
CA SER A 81 14.72 0.34 2.73
C SER A 81 15.12 -0.88 1.88
N ALA A 82 15.55 -1.96 2.52
CA ALA A 82 15.93 -3.21 1.86
C ALA A 82 14.76 -3.94 1.17
N ALA A 83 13.52 -3.63 1.52
CA ALA A 83 12.33 -4.25 0.94
C ALA A 83 11.78 -3.46 -0.27
N ARG A 84 12.46 -2.39 -0.71
CA ARG A 84 12.09 -1.67 -1.92
C ARG A 84 12.27 -2.56 -3.15
N ALA A 85 11.25 -2.57 -4.02
CA ALA A 85 11.32 -3.31 -5.27
C ALA A 85 12.45 -2.77 -6.17
N SER A 86 13.26 -3.66 -6.73
CA SER A 86 14.41 -3.30 -7.58
C SER A 86 13.99 -2.65 -8.90
N ASP A 87 12.75 -2.90 -9.34
CA ASP A 87 12.14 -2.34 -10.56
C ASP A 87 11.35 -1.04 -10.30
N ASP A 88 11.50 -0.42 -9.12
CA ASP A 88 10.87 0.87 -8.83
C ASP A 88 11.43 1.98 -9.73
N ARG A 89 10.60 2.36 -10.71
CA ARG A 89 10.93 3.39 -11.72
C ARG A 89 10.44 4.79 -11.34
N SER A 90 10.08 5.02 -10.08
CA SER A 90 9.57 6.33 -9.62
C SER A 90 10.62 7.45 -9.73
N GLY A 91 11.92 7.13 -9.76
CA GLY A 91 13.01 8.10 -9.67
C GLY A 91 13.15 8.74 -8.27
N ILE A 92 12.32 8.34 -7.31
CA ILE A 92 12.34 8.92 -5.96
C ILE A 92 13.47 8.29 -5.15
N ARG A 93 14.37 9.13 -4.63
CA ARG A 93 15.40 8.71 -3.69
C ARG A 93 14.76 8.45 -2.32
N VAL A 94 15.17 7.37 -1.64
CA VAL A 94 14.68 7.03 -0.31
C VAL A 94 15.22 8.03 0.72
N LEU A 95 14.33 8.60 1.53
CA LEU A 95 14.65 9.50 2.64
C LEU A 95 14.02 8.97 3.92
N LYS A 96 14.63 9.24 5.08
CA LYS A 96 14.04 8.90 6.40
C LYS A 96 12.68 9.55 6.58
N SER A 97 12.54 10.81 6.16
CA SER A 97 11.28 11.57 6.23
C SER A 97 10.12 10.93 5.46
N HIS A 98 10.39 10.06 4.48
CA HIS A 98 9.34 9.35 3.73
C HIS A 98 8.63 8.27 4.57
N PHE A 99 9.24 7.84 5.67
CA PHE A 99 8.68 6.84 6.58
C PHE A 99 8.07 7.43 7.86
N THR A 100 8.08 8.76 7.98
CA THR A 100 7.43 9.47 9.08
C THR A 100 6.08 10.01 8.65
N HIS A 101 5.14 10.08 9.60
CA HIS A 101 3.78 10.62 9.34
C HIS A 101 3.03 9.97 8.15
N LEU A 102 3.37 8.73 7.79
CA LEU A 102 2.62 7.95 6.83
C LEU A 102 1.25 7.59 7.39
N LYS A 103 0.22 7.72 6.55
CA LYS A 103 -1.14 7.27 6.86
C LYS A 103 -1.44 6.02 6.05
N SER A 104 -1.87 4.95 6.70
CA SER A 104 -2.48 3.80 6.05
C SER A 104 -3.88 4.20 5.58
N VAL A 105 -4.11 4.17 4.28
CA VAL A 105 -5.36 4.73 3.69
C VAL A 105 -6.22 3.69 2.98
N ALA A 106 -5.76 2.48 2.87
CA ALA A 106 -6.48 1.37 2.30
C ALA A 106 -6.07 0.06 3.00
N PRO A 107 -6.38 -0.10 4.30
CA PRO A 107 -6.02 -1.31 5.04
C PRO A 107 -6.70 -2.54 4.42
N LEU A 108 -6.15 -3.71 4.69
CA LEU A 108 -6.73 -5.00 4.31
C LEU A 108 -7.68 -5.48 5.41
N GLU A 109 -8.65 -6.31 5.01
CA GLU A 109 -9.44 -7.07 5.98
C GLU A 109 -8.56 -8.12 6.68
N LYS A 110 -8.98 -8.55 7.87
CA LYS A 110 -8.28 -9.60 8.62
C LYS A 110 -8.13 -10.87 7.78
N GLY A 111 -6.93 -11.40 7.70
CA GLY A 111 -6.61 -12.58 6.90
C GLY A 111 -6.46 -12.34 5.39
N ALA A 112 -6.68 -11.12 4.91
CA ALA A 112 -6.43 -10.75 3.53
C ALA A 112 -4.95 -10.38 3.29
N SER A 113 -4.55 -10.40 2.02
CA SER A 113 -3.23 -10.03 1.55
C SER A 113 -3.32 -9.05 0.38
N GLY A 114 -2.19 -8.56 -0.09
CA GLY A 114 -2.12 -7.80 -1.33
C GLY A 114 -1.80 -6.32 -1.16
N LEU A 115 -2.33 -5.49 -2.04
CA LEU A 115 -1.96 -4.09 -2.15
C LEU A 115 -2.47 -3.25 -0.97
N VAL A 116 -1.54 -2.62 -0.25
CA VAL A 116 -1.79 -1.60 0.78
C VAL A 116 -1.17 -0.29 0.33
N VAL A 117 -1.76 0.83 0.72
CA VAL A 117 -1.30 2.17 0.36
C VAL A 117 -1.01 2.97 1.63
N PHE A 118 0.21 3.49 1.72
CA PHE A 118 0.62 4.47 2.71
C PHE A 118 0.90 5.79 2.03
N THR A 119 0.49 6.91 2.62
CA THR A 119 0.70 8.21 2.01
C THR A 119 0.91 9.32 3.01
N GLN A 120 1.74 10.29 2.61
CA GLN A 120 1.88 11.60 3.25
C GLN A 120 1.03 12.66 2.52
N ASP A 121 0.53 12.36 1.30
CA ASP A 121 -0.29 13.30 0.52
C ASP A 121 -1.75 13.27 1.02
N GLY A 122 -2.18 14.37 1.63
CA GLY A 122 -3.55 14.53 2.14
C GLY A 122 -4.64 14.42 1.06
N ARG A 123 -4.33 14.72 -0.20
CA ARG A 123 -5.28 14.59 -1.32
C ARG A 123 -5.50 13.12 -1.66
N ILE A 124 -4.43 12.33 -1.68
CA ILE A 124 -4.51 10.88 -1.90
C ILE A 124 -5.19 10.23 -0.71
N ALA A 125 -4.84 10.63 0.52
CA ALA A 125 -5.49 10.13 1.72
C ALA A 125 -7.01 10.36 1.65
N ARG A 126 -7.46 11.58 1.38
CA ARG A 126 -8.88 11.91 1.25
C ARG A 126 -9.57 11.08 0.17
N LYS A 127 -8.96 10.96 -1.01
CA LYS A 127 -9.50 10.20 -2.13
C LYS A 127 -9.71 8.73 -1.80
N LEU A 128 -8.77 8.10 -1.08
CA LEU A 128 -8.82 6.67 -0.74
C LEU A 128 -9.64 6.35 0.51
N THR A 129 -10.01 7.36 1.32
CA THR A 129 -10.82 7.20 2.53
C THR A 129 -12.23 7.78 2.36
N GLN A 130 -12.35 9.08 2.15
CA GLN A 130 -13.64 9.77 2.08
C GLN A 130 -14.35 9.55 0.75
N ASP A 131 -13.61 9.58 -0.37
CA ASP A 131 -14.14 9.45 -1.72
C ASP A 131 -13.99 8.01 -2.27
N ALA A 132 -13.68 7.05 -1.40
CA ALA A 132 -13.36 5.65 -1.75
C ALA A 132 -14.51 4.93 -2.47
N GLY A 133 -15.76 5.34 -2.25
CA GLY A 133 -16.94 4.74 -2.87
C GLY A 133 -16.96 4.78 -4.41
N GLY A 134 -16.22 5.71 -5.03
CA GLY A 134 -16.07 5.80 -6.48
C GLY A 134 -14.92 4.98 -7.06
N ILE A 135 -14.03 4.47 -6.21
CA ILE A 135 -12.80 3.78 -6.63
C ILE A 135 -13.06 2.29 -6.72
N GLU A 136 -12.84 1.72 -7.91
CA GLU A 136 -12.93 0.28 -8.12
C GLU A 136 -11.71 -0.43 -7.50
N ARG A 137 -11.97 -1.52 -6.79
CA ARG A 137 -10.94 -2.43 -6.27
C ARG A 137 -11.09 -3.80 -6.91
N GLU A 138 -9.96 -4.44 -7.20
CA GLU A 138 -9.96 -5.82 -7.64
C GLU A 138 -9.36 -6.74 -6.58
N VAL A 139 -10.12 -7.79 -6.28
CA VAL A 139 -9.76 -8.79 -5.28
C VAL A 139 -9.85 -10.18 -5.89
N ILE A 140 -8.80 -10.97 -5.74
CA ILE A 140 -8.83 -12.42 -6.01
C ILE A 140 -9.24 -13.11 -4.72
N VAL A 141 -10.24 -13.95 -4.82
CA VAL A 141 -10.82 -14.69 -3.70
C VAL A 141 -10.63 -16.17 -3.95
N GLU A 142 -9.90 -16.84 -3.07
CA GLU A 142 -9.77 -18.28 -3.08
C GLU A 142 -10.96 -18.88 -2.32
N VAL A 143 -11.63 -19.85 -2.94
CA VAL A 143 -12.88 -20.41 -2.42
C VAL A 143 -12.86 -21.94 -2.42
N GLU A 144 -13.68 -22.51 -1.56
CA GLU A 144 -14.00 -23.92 -1.45
C GLU A 144 -15.52 -24.11 -1.51
N GLY A 145 -15.97 -25.24 -2.02
CA GLY A 145 -17.40 -25.60 -2.15
C GLY A 145 -17.87 -25.57 -3.60
N GLU A 146 -19.14 -25.84 -3.79
CA GLU A 146 -19.81 -25.80 -5.08
C GLU A 146 -20.69 -24.58 -5.17
N ILE A 147 -20.53 -23.84 -6.26
CA ILE A 147 -21.36 -22.67 -6.48
C ILE A 147 -22.79 -23.10 -6.83
N ALA A 148 -23.78 -22.52 -6.15
CA ALA A 148 -25.18 -22.79 -6.41
C ALA A 148 -25.56 -22.47 -7.88
N GLU A 149 -26.62 -23.09 -8.39
CA GLU A 149 -27.16 -22.78 -9.71
C GLU A 149 -27.41 -21.28 -9.86
N HIS A 150 -26.98 -20.73 -10.98
CA HIS A 150 -26.98 -19.27 -11.23
C HIS A 150 -26.17 -18.44 -10.24
N GLY A 151 -25.36 -19.03 -9.36
CA GLY A 151 -24.60 -18.33 -8.32
C GLY A 151 -23.67 -17.25 -8.87
N LEU A 152 -22.99 -17.49 -10.00
CA LEU A 152 -22.13 -16.46 -10.62
C LEU A 152 -22.96 -15.25 -11.10
N LYS A 153 -24.17 -15.47 -11.63
CA LYS A 153 -25.07 -14.39 -12.02
C LYS A 153 -25.51 -13.60 -10.79
N ARG A 154 -25.84 -14.29 -9.68
CA ARG A 154 -26.22 -13.67 -8.41
C ARG A 154 -25.07 -12.87 -7.79
N LEU A 155 -23.80 -13.36 -7.87
CA LEU A 155 -22.63 -12.60 -7.44
C LEU A 155 -22.47 -11.29 -8.20
N ASN A 156 -22.76 -11.28 -9.50
CA ASN A 156 -22.68 -10.07 -10.31
C ASN A 156 -23.81 -9.08 -10.01
N HIS A 157 -25.02 -9.59 -9.74
CA HIS A 157 -26.18 -8.77 -9.40
C HIS A 157 -27.28 -9.63 -8.77
N GLY A 158 -27.93 -9.12 -7.76
CA GLY A 158 -29.10 -9.75 -7.14
C GLY A 158 -28.85 -10.26 -5.71
N LEU A 159 -27.78 -9.87 -5.09
CA LEU A 159 -27.53 -10.11 -3.67
C LEU A 159 -27.86 -8.87 -2.83
N GLU A 160 -28.14 -9.13 -1.56
CA GLU A 160 -28.37 -8.10 -0.54
C GLU A 160 -27.33 -8.19 0.57
N TRP A 161 -27.07 -7.06 1.20
CA TRP A 161 -26.24 -6.94 2.38
C TRP A 161 -26.94 -6.10 3.44
N ASN A 162 -27.20 -6.70 4.60
CA ASN A 162 -27.94 -6.06 5.70
C ASN A 162 -29.27 -5.44 5.25
N GLY A 163 -30.06 -6.20 4.47
CA GLY A 163 -31.38 -5.79 3.97
C GLY A 163 -31.34 -4.73 2.88
N LYS A 164 -30.18 -4.43 2.31
CA LYS A 164 -30.03 -3.49 1.19
C LYS A 164 -29.47 -4.20 -0.03
N ALA A 165 -30.09 -3.99 -1.18
CA ALA A 165 -29.59 -4.51 -2.44
C ALA A 165 -28.17 -4.02 -2.72
N LEU A 166 -27.27 -4.93 -3.09
CA LEU A 166 -25.93 -4.60 -3.51
C LEU A 166 -25.92 -4.08 -4.95
N PRO A 167 -25.11 -3.07 -5.26
CA PRO A 167 -24.95 -2.61 -6.63
C PRO A 167 -24.36 -3.73 -7.51
N PRO A 168 -24.61 -3.69 -8.82
CA PRO A 168 -23.95 -4.60 -9.75
C PRO A 168 -22.41 -4.49 -9.66
N ILE A 169 -21.76 -5.65 -9.70
CA ILE A 169 -20.30 -5.77 -9.71
C ILE A 169 -19.85 -6.65 -10.87
N LYS A 170 -18.53 -6.84 -11.00
CA LYS A 170 -17.98 -7.84 -11.92
C LYS A 170 -17.32 -8.95 -11.11
N ALA A 171 -17.90 -10.13 -11.14
CA ALA A 171 -17.34 -11.36 -10.61
C ALA A 171 -17.16 -12.37 -11.75
N SER A 172 -16.00 -13.01 -11.81
CA SER A 172 -15.68 -14.03 -12.82
C SER A 172 -14.71 -15.06 -12.26
N TRP A 173 -14.79 -16.28 -12.75
CA TRP A 173 -13.80 -17.30 -12.44
C TRP A 173 -12.47 -17.00 -13.11
N GLN A 174 -11.37 -17.09 -12.35
CA GLN A 174 -10.01 -17.11 -12.89
C GLN A 174 -9.55 -18.55 -13.15
N ASN A 175 -9.96 -19.46 -12.28
CA ASN A 175 -9.78 -20.91 -12.37
C ASN A 175 -10.81 -21.59 -11.46
N GLU A 176 -10.73 -22.89 -11.30
CA GLU A 176 -11.70 -23.71 -10.55
C GLU A 176 -11.87 -23.32 -9.07
N ARG A 177 -10.89 -22.63 -8.48
CA ARG A 177 -10.85 -22.27 -7.04
C ARG A 177 -10.72 -20.78 -6.77
N ARG A 178 -10.65 -19.96 -7.81
CA ARG A 178 -10.41 -18.52 -7.63
C ARG A 178 -11.39 -17.69 -8.43
N LEU A 179 -12.08 -16.82 -7.73
CA LEU A 179 -12.93 -15.78 -8.29
C LEU A 179 -12.18 -14.44 -8.27
N ARG A 180 -12.38 -13.67 -9.33
CA ARG A 180 -11.95 -12.27 -9.40
C ARG A 180 -13.17 -11.39 -9.23
N PHE A 181 -13.13 -10.51 -8.25
CA PHE A 181 -14.13 -9.48 -7.99
C PHE A 181 -13.58 -8.12 -8.40
N ALA A 182 -14.37 -7.32 -9.12
CA ALA A 182 -14.11 -5.91 -9.36
C ALA A 182 -15.35 -5.13 -8.89
N LEU A 183 -15.19 -4.36 -7.80
CA LEU A 183 -16.28 -3.69 -7.12
C LEU A 183 -15.87 -2.34 -6.56
N LYS A 184 -16.86 -1.47 -6.34
CA LYS A 184 -16.69 -0.14 -5.76
C LYS A 184 -17.38 -0.08 -4.40
N GLY A 185 -16.82 0.71 -3.47
CA GLY A 185 -17.44 0.94 -2.17
C GLY A 185 -17.62 -0.32 -1.33
N GLU A 186 -16.69 -1.28 -1.48
CA GLU A 186 -16.75 -2.52 -0.70
C GLU A 186 -16.75 -2.23 0.81
N ARG A 187 -17.48 -3.05 1.55
CA ARG A 187 -17.54 -3.00 3.01
C ARG A 187 -16.85 -4.22 3.60
N PRO A 188 -16.25 -4.10 4.78
CA PRO A 188 -15.64 -5.24 5.46
C PRO A 188 -16.63 -6.42 5.59
N GLY A 189 -16.18 -7.63 5.21
CA GLY A 189 -16.99 -8.85 5.23
C GLY A 189 -17.97 -9.01 4.06
N GLN A 190 -18.15 -8.02 3.20
CA GLN A 190 -19.11 -8.08 2.09
C GLN A 190 -18.81 -9.22 1.12
N ILE A 191 -17.56 -9.39 0.70
CA ILE A 191 -17.16 -10.46 -0.24
C ILE A 191 -17.38 -11.84 0.38
N VAL A 192 -17.05 -12.00 1.67
CA VAL A 192 -17.28 -13.25 2.40
C VAL A 192 -18.78 -13.60 2.42
N HIS A 193 -19.62 -12.62 2.74
CA HIS A 193 -21.08 -12.81 2.71
C HIS A 193 -21.60 -13.17 1.30
N MET A 194 -21.13 -12.48 0.27
CA MET A 194 -21.54 -12.74 -1.11
C MET A 194 -21.20 -14.17 -1.53
N CYS A 195 -19.98 -14.63 -1.23
CA CYS A 195 -19.56 -16.00 -1.51
C CYS A 195 -20.43 -17.02 -0.74
N ALA A 196 -20.64 -16.81 0.56
CA ALA A 196 -21.49 -17.67 1.39
C ALA A 196 -22.93 -17.75 0.87
N SER A 197 -23.48 -16.64 0.37
CA SER A 197 -24.85 -16.59 -0.18
C SER A 197 -25.04 -17.45 -1.46
N VAL A 198 -23.95 -17.89 -2.08
CA VAL A 198 -23.98 -18.76 -3.27
C VAL A 198 -23.33 -20.13 -3.03
N GLY A 199 -23.13 -20.52 -1.75
CA GLY A 199 -22.60 -21.83 -1.37
C GLY A 199 -21.07 -21.96 -1.32
N LEU A 200 -20.36 -20.84 -1.44
CA LEU A 200 -18.90 -20.83 -1.44
C LEU A 200 -18.34 -20.36 -0.09
N LYS A 201 -17.31 -21.04 0.40
CA LYS A 201 -16.52 -20.66 1.57
C LYS A 201 -15.25 -19.95 1.13
N VAL A 202 -14.99 -18.76 1.63
CA VAL A 202 -13.75 -18.03 1.37
C VAL A 202 -12.60 -18.62 2.18
N LEU A 203 -11.50 -18.98 1.52
CA LEU A 203 -10.26 -19.45 2.14
C LEU A 203 -9.22 -18.33 2.25
N GLY A 204 -9.24 -17.37 1.34
CA GLY A 204 -8.32 -16.25 1.35
C GLY A 204 -8.72 -15.18 0.34
N MET A 205 -8.23 -13.96 0.60
CA MET A 205 -8.47 -12.81 -0.26
C MET A 205 -7.16 -12.10 -0.56
N LYS A 206 -7.00 -11.63 -1.80
CA LYS A 206 -5.84 -10.87 -2.24
C LYS A 206 -6.27 -9.65 -3.06
N ARG A 207 -6.07 -8.46 -2.53
CA ARG A 207 -6.32 -7.23 -3.30
C ARG A 207 -5.20 -6.98 -4.28
N ILE A 208 -5.51 -6.97 -5.57
CA ILE A 208 -4.52 -6.87 -6.65
C ILE A 208 -4.51 -5.51 -7.34
N ARG A 209 -5.54 -4.66 -7.14
CA ARG A 209 -5.64 -3.32 -7.76
C ARG A 209 -6.51 -2.39 -6.92
N ILE A 210 -6.17 -1.12 -6.93
CA ILE A 210 -6.98 -0.01 -6.41
C ILE A 210 -7.03 1.07 -7.49
N GLY A 211 -8.21 1.38 -8.00
CA GLY A 211 -8.37 2.30 -9.12
C GLY A 211 -7.54 1.85 -10.33
N ARG A 212 -6.61 2.69 -10.78
CA ARG A 212 -5.69 2.40 -11.88
C ARG A 212 -4.35 1.80 -11.42
N VAL A 213 -4.14 1.66 -10.12
CA VAL A 213 -2.86 1.25 -9.54
C VAL A 213 -2.84 -0.25 -9.27
N PRO A 214 -2.11 -1.05 -10.06
CA PRO A 214 -1.98 -2.49 -9.85
C PRO A 214 -0.89 -2.81 -8.83
N MET A 215 -1.04 -3.96 -8.17
CA MET A 215 -0.01 -4.58 -7.33
C MET A 215 1.12 -5.21 -8.17
N ALA A 216 0.91 -5.42 -9.46
CA ALA A 216 1.85 -6.13 -10.35
C ALA A 216 3.29 -5.63 -10.19
N GLY A 217 4.26 -6.55 -10.26
CA GLY A 217 5.68 -6.27 -10.09
C GLY A 217 6.18 -6.26 -8.63
N LEU A 218 5.29 -6.28 -7.63
CA LEU A 218 5.70 -6.38 -6.23
C LEU A 218 5.72 -7.84 -5.75
N ALA A 219 6.84 -8.32 -5.19
CA ALA A 219 6.89 -9.56 -4.43
C ALA A 219 6.26 -9.38 -3.03
N PRO A 220 5.84 -10.45 -2.34
CA PRO A 220 5.34 -10.35 -0.96
C PRO A 220 6.34 -9.65 -0.05
N GLY A 221 5.89 -8.68 0.74
CA GLY A 221 6.73 -7.86 1.62
C GLY A 221 7.49 -6.73 0.92
N GLN A 222 7.43 -6.64 -0.42
CA GLN A 222 8.05 -5.55 -1.15
C GLN A 222 7.14 -4.34 -1.30
N TRP A 223 7.76 -3.18 -1.38
CA TRP A 223 7.11 -1.90 -1.62
C TRP A 223 7.80 -1.09 -2.73
N ARG A 224 7.07 -0.16 -3.31
CA ARG A 224 7.60 0.85 -4.24
C ARG A 224 6.88 2.18 -4.03
N TYR A 225 7.45 3.25 -4.52
CA TYR A 225 6.74 4.52 -4.60
C TYR A 225 5.68 4.51 -5.71
N LEU A 226 4.59 5.24 -5.48
CA LEU A 226 3.70 5.65 -6.55
C LEU A 226 4.44 6.71 -7.38
N PRO A 227 4.64 6.51 -8.70
CA PRO A 227 5.32 7.48 -9.53
C PRO A 227 4.61 8.85 -9.52
N ASN A 228 5.36 9.94 -9.74
CA ASN A 228 4.80 11.26 -9.91
C ASN A 228 3.72 11.25 -11.01
N GLY A 229 2.54 11.80 -10.69
CA GLY A 229 1.39 11.77 -11.61
C GLY A 229 0.56 10.48 -11.59
N GLY A 230 0.95 9.47 -10.81
CA GLY A 230 0.14 8.26 -10.56
C GLY A 230 -1.20 8.63 -9.91
N LYS A 231 -2.29 8.04 -10.42
CA LYS A 231 -3.66 8.32 -9.97
C LYS A 231 -4.40 7.03 -9.64
N PHE A 232 -5.13 7.07 -8.52
CA PHE A 232 -6.10 6.03 -8.15
C PHE A 232 -7.44 6.25 -8.85
#